data_b7a32b21f257603a7800eec987ab5a5d
#
_entry.id   b7a32b21f257603a7800eec987ab5a5d
#
_cell.length_a   1.000
_cell.length_b   1.000
_cell.length_c   1.000
_cell.angle_alpha   90.00
_cell.angle_beta   90.00
_cell.angle_gamma   90.00
#
_symmetry.space_group_name_H-M   'P 1'
#
loop_
_entity.id
_entity.type
_entity.pdbx_description
1 polymer ?
#
loop_
_entity_poly.entity_id
_entity_poly.type
_entity_poly.pdbx_seq_one_letter_code
_entity_poly.pdbx_strand_id
1 'polypeptide(L)'
;IAAYVEGQDGRLMRSMKSILGSTLLEQSTDIGGGRSVRYHDVVVGYLRHLRRLAEAAANAPIERVVLGRPVFFVDDDAPRDATAQAALERAARQAGFAEVHFQYEPIAAALDLESRATREQLVLVADIGGGTSDFSLIRIGPARRGRLDRRDDILANHGVHVAGTDFDRRVELASILPLAGYGSLRPPDPKRPGEAPRELPSGIYFDLATWHLITTLYAPARVAELRAMKAWYA
;
A
#
# COMPACT_ATOMS: atom_id res chain seq x y z
N ILE A 1 -5.63 -10.52 -3.82
CA ILE A 1 -4.28 -11.10 -3.68
C ILE A 1 -4.34 -12.60 -3.91
N ALA A 2 -5.19 -13.37 -3.22
CA ALA A 2 -5.28 -14.82 -3.39
C ALA A 2 -5.42 -15.22 -4.88
N ALA A 3 -6.39 -14.66 -5.59
CA ALA A 3 -6.60 -14.91 -7.01
C ALA A 3 -5.36 -14.65 -7.89
N TYR A 4 -4.57 -13.62 -7.54
CA TYR A 4 -3.33 -13.30 -8.24
C TYR A 4 -2.23 -14.33 -7.94
N VAL A 5 -2.10 -14.75 -6.69
CA VAL A 5 -1.16 -15.79 -6.27
C VAL A 5 -1.51 -17.15 -6.89
N GLU A 6 -2.81 -17.44 -7.06
CA GLU A 6 -3.33 -18.64 -7.71
C GLU A 6 -3.22 -18.60 -9.25
N GLY A 7 -2.64 -17.54 -9.82
CA GLY A 7 -2.43 -17.42 -11.26
C GLY A 7 -3.70 -17.16 -12.07
N GLN A 8 -4.75 -16.62 -11.44
CA GLN A 8 -5.94 -16.21 -12.19
C GLN A 8 -5.62 -15.02 -13.09
N ASP A 9 -6.21 -15.01 -14.28
CA ASP A 9 -6.07 -13.89 -15.21
C ASP A 9 -6.55 -12.58 -14.59
N GLY A 10 -5.69 -11.56 -14.65
CA GLY A 10 -6.00 -10.25 -14.15
C GLY A 10 -4.77 -9.42 -13.82
N ARG A 11 -4.99 -8.18 -13.45
CA ARG A 11 -3.93 -7.27 -13.05
C ARG A 11 -4.04 -6.95 -11.56
N LEU A 12 -2.98 -7.23 -10.80
CA LEU A 12 -2.88 -6.79 -9.42
C LEU A 12 -2.63 -5.28 -9.38
N MET A 13 -3.51 -4.55 -8.73
CA MET A 13 -3.38 -3.11 -8.50
C MET A 13 -3.15 -2.84 -7.02
N ARG A 14 -2.21 -1.94 -6.73
CA ARG A 14 -1.81 -1.57 -5.37
C ARG A 14 -1.70 -0.06 -5.25
N SER A 15 -1.75 0.41 -4.01
CA SER A 15 -1.49 1.83 -3.69
C SER A 15 -2.36 2.81 -4.49
N MET A 16 -3.63 2.44 -4.76
CA MET A 16 -4.56 3.27 -5.53
C MET A 16 -4.78 4.65 -4.91
N LYS A 17 -4.50 4.80 -3.60
CA LYS A 17 -4.58 6.08 -2.90
C LYS A 17 -3.56 7.10 -3.45
N SER A 18 -2.36 6.65 -3.83
CA SER A 18 -1.28 7.53 -4.32
C SER A 18 -1.56 8.18 -5.68
N ILE A 19 -2.53 7.69 -6.45
CA ILE A 19 -2.87 8.24 -7.76
C ILE A 19 -4.04 9.24 -7.72
N LEU A 20 -4.72 9.41 -6.58
CA LEU A 20 -5.92 10.23 -6.47
C LEU A 20 -5.72 11.70 -6.86
N GLY A 21 -4.58 12.28 -6.54
CA GLY A 21 -4.22 13.66 -6.92
C GLY A 21 -3.45 13.79 -8.24
N SER A 22 -3.42 12.73 -9.06
CA SER A 22 -2.64 12.71 -10.30
C SER A 22 -3.52 12.54 -11.54
N THR A 23 -2.98 12.94 -12.69
CA THR A 23 -3.63 12.73 -14.01
C THR A 23 -3.75 11.25 -14.38
N LEU A 24 -3.03 10.35 -13.69
CA LEU A 24 -3.14 8.91 -13.87
C LEU A 24 -4.54 8.39 -13.57
N LEU A 25 -5.26 9.03 -12.65
CA LEU A 25 -6.60 8.59 -12.24
C LEU A 25 -7.58 8.47 -13.42
N GLU A 26 -7.44 9.36 -14.41
CA GLU A 26 -8.31 9.39 -15.60
C GLU A 26 -7.77 8.51 -16.75
N GLN A 27 -6.56 7.96 -16.60
CA GLN A 27 -5.99 7.06 -17.59
C GLN A 27 -6.53 5.65 -17.45
N SER A 28 -6.45 4.89 -18.54
CA SER A 28 -6.86 3.49 -18.57
C SER A 28 -5.66 2.56 -18.47
N THR A 29 -5.89 1.40 -17.92
CA THR A 29 -4.92 0.32 -17.83
C THR A 29 -5.50 -0.96 -18.44
N ASP A 30 -4.66 -1.73 -19.12
CA ASP A 30 -5.03 -3.05 -19.62
C ASP A 30 -5.21 -4.02 -18.43
N ILE A 31 -6.34 -4.75 -18.46
CA ILE A 31 -6.68 -5.78 -17.45
C ILE A 31 -6.68 -7.19 -18.05
N GLY A 32 -6.16 -7.35 -19.26
CA GLY A 32 -6.12 -8.61 -19.97
C GLY A 32 -7.34 -8.86 -20.87
N GLY A 33 -7.20 -9.79 -21.82
CA GLY A 33 -8.28 -10.13 -22.75
C GLY A 33 -8.72 -9.00 -23.68
N GLY A 34 -7.84 -8.05 -24.00
CA GLY A 34 -8.14 -6.88 -24.83
C GLY A 34 -9.06 -5.85 -24.16
N ARG A 35 -9.20 -5.91 -22.85
CA ARG A 35 -10.04 -5.00 -22.05
C ARG A 35 -9.20 -4.01 -21.29
N SER A 36 -9.66 -2.76 -21.22
CA SER A 36 -9.06 -1.72 -20.39
C SER A 36 -10.08 -1.11 -19.45
N VAL A 37 -9.61 -0.59 -18.32
CA VAL A 37 -10.41 0.08 -17.30
C VAL A 37 -9.69 1.33 -16.84
N ARG A 38 -10.44 2.41 -16.59
CA ARG A 38 -9.85 3.62 -16.00
C ARG A 38 -9.52 3.37 -14.52
N TYR A 39 -8.43 3.95 -14.05
CA TYR A 39 -8.08 3.83 -12.63
C TYR A 39 -9.16 4.37 -11.70
N HIS A 40 -9.85 5.44 -12.09
CA HIS A 40 -11.01 5.95 -11.36
C HIS A 40 -12.11 4.87 -11.21
N ASP A 41 -12.42 4.14 -12.28
CA ASP A 41 -13.47 3.11 -12.28
C ASP A 41 -13.08 1.90 -11.41
N VAL A 42 -11.78 1.65 -11.25
CA VAL A 42 -11.28 0.64 -10.29
C VAL A 42 -11.59 1.05 -8.86
N VAL A 43 -11.36 2.33 -8.51
CA VAL A 43 -11.71 2.87 -7.18
C VAL A 43 -13.21 2.78 -6.94
N VAL A 44 -14.03 3.17 -7.91
CA VAL A 44 -15.50 3.05 -7.85
C VAL A 44 -15.92 1.59 -7.63
N GLY A 45 -15.34 0.67 -8.41
CA GLY A 45 -15.62 -0.76 -8.30
C GLY A 45 -15.29 -1.33 -6.91
N TYR A 46 -14.15 -0.93 -6.36
CA TYR A 46 -13.73 -1.32 -5.01
C TYR A 46 -14.70 -0.78 -3.93
N LEU A 47 -15.04 0.50 -3.97
CA LEU A 47 -15.98 1.09 -3.02
C LEU A 47 -17.38 0.46 -3.13
N ARG A 48 -17.84 0.16 -4.36
CA ARG A 48 -19.09 -0.56 -4.59
C ARG A 48 -19.07 -1.98 -4.02
N HIS A 49 -17.93 -2.66 -4.12
CA HIS A 49 -17.75 -3.98 -3.52
C HIS A 49 -17.83 -3.91 -2.00
N LEU A 50 -17.13 -2.97 -1.37
CA LEU A 50 -17.17 -2.77 0.09
C LEU A 50 -18.59 -2.41 0.56
N ARG A 51 -19.30 -1.53 -0.17
CA ARG A 51 -20.69 -1.19 0.14
C ARG A 51 -21.57 -2.43 0.16
N ARG A 52 -21.49 -3.28 -0.88
CA ARG A 52 -22.28 -4.53 -0.94
C ARG A 52 -21.99 -5.48 0.22
N LEU A 53 -20.73 -5.60 0.62
CA LEU A 53 -20.34 -6.41 1.78
C LEU A 53 -20.95 -5.85 3.07
N ALA A 54 -20.89 -4.54 3.25
CA ALA A 54 -21.45 -3.86 4.42
C ALA A 54 -22.99 -3.96 4.46
N GLU A 55 -23.67 -3.76 3.33
CA GLU A 55 -25.12 -3.92 3.21
C GLU A 55 -25.55 -5.37 3.52
N ALA A 56 -24.80 -6.35 3.03
CA ALA A 56 -25.06 -7.75 3.36
C ALA A 56 -24.87 -8.05 4.86
N ALA A 57 -23.84 -7.50 5.48
CA ALA A 57 -23.57 -7.67 6.90
C ALA A 57 -24.61 -6.96 7.80
N ALA A 58 -25.05 -5.76 7.38
CA ALA A 58 -26.05 -4.98 8.10
C ALA A 58 -27.49 -5.42 7.82
N ASN A 59 -27.72 -6.22 6.78
CA ASN A 59 -29.03 -6.56 6.22
C ASN A 59 -29.91 -5.31 5.97
N ALA A 60 -29.28 -4.23 5.51
CA ALA A 60 -29.92 -2.94 5.26
C ALA A 60 -29.11 -2.13 4.22
N PRO A 61 -29.79 -1.23 3.45
CA PRO A 61 -29.07 -0.33 2.56
C PRO A 61 -28.16 0.63 3.33
N ILE A 62 -26.99 0.90 2.78
CA ILE A 62 -26.02 1.83 3.36
C ILE A 62 -25.86 3.02 2.40
N GLU A 63 -26.40 4.16 2.81
CA GLU A 63 -26.40 5.38 2.03
C GLU A 63 -25.31 6.37 2.46
N ARG A 64 -24.81 6.26 3.69
CA ARG A 64 -23.82 7.15 4.28
C ARG A 64 -22.49 6.44 4.47
N VAL A 65 -21.39 7.16 4.20
CA VAL A 65 -20.03 6.65 4.42
C VAL A 65 -19.13 7.71 5.03
N VAL A 66 -18.28 7.29 5.93
CA VAL A 66 -17.13 8.06 6.39
C VAL A 66 -15.87 7.42 5.78
N LEU A 67 -15.16 8.17 4.96
CA LEU A 67 -13.92 7.73 4.34
C LEU A 67 -12.73 8.28 5.13
N GLY A 68 -11.75 7.44 5.39
CA GLY A 68 -10.46 7.88 5.90
C GLY A 68 -9.70 8.70 4.85
N ARG A 69 -9.09 9.79 5.29
CA ARG A 69 -8.15 10.55 4.47
C ARG A 69 -6.84 10.75 5.22
N PRO A 70 -5.68 10.77 4.55
CA PRO A 70 -4.44 11.22 5.16
C PRO A 70 -4.54 12.70 5.51
N VAL A 71 -3.59 13.21 6.27
CA VAL A 71 -3.52 14.67 6.52
C VAL A 71 -3.36 15.40 5.20
N PHE A 72 -2.48 14.90 4.33
CA PHE A 72 -2.34 15.35 2.95
C PHE A 72 -2.35 14.14 2.00
N PHE A 73 -3.12 14.20 0.92
CA PHE A 73 -3.00 13.28 -0.21
C PHE A 73 -1.78 13.62 -1.06
N VAL A 74 -1.44 14.91 -1.11
CA VAL A 74 -0.30 15.46 -1.82
C VAL A 74 0.34 16.51 -0.92
N ASP A 75 1.58 16.25 -0.52
CA ASP A 75 2.33 17.17 0.34
C ASP A 75 2.63 18.47 -0.41
N ASP A 76 2.58 19.58 0.31
CA ASP A 76 2.91 20.94 -0.17
C ASP A 76 2.14 21.42 -1.42
N ASP A 77 1.03 20.76 -1.78
CA ASP A 77 0.20 21.11 -2.94
C ASP A 77 -1.30 21.07 -2.58
N ALA A 78 -1.79 22.12 -1.94
CA ALA A 78 -3.19 22.22 -1.51
C ALA A 78 -4.23 22.08 -2.65
N PRO A 79 -4.02 22.63 -3.87
CA PRO A 79 -4.93 22.40 -4.99
C PRO A 79 -5.03 20.93 -5.40
N ARG A 80 -3.90 20.21 -5.46
CA ARG A 80 -3.87 18.78 -5.79
C ARG A 80 -4.44 17.94 -4.66
N ASP A 81 -4.19 18.29 -3.40
CA ASP A 81 -4.81 17.64 -2.23
C ASP A 81 -6.34 17.72 -2.29
N ALA A 82 -6.88 18.92 -2.56
CA ALA A 82 -8.32 19.12 -2.74
C ALA A 82 -8.88 18.31 -3.93
N THR A 83 -8.12 18.24 -5.05
CA THR A 83 -8.49 17.44 -6.22
C THR A 83 -8.56 15.95 -5.88
N ALA A 84 -7.61 15.45 -5.10
CA ALA A 84 -7.57 14.06 -4.65
C ALA A 84 -8.78 13.71 -3.77
N GLN A 85 -9.12 14.58 -2.81
CA GLN A 85 -10.31 14.40 -1.99
C GLN A 85 -11.59 14.40 -2.82
N ALA A 86 -11.75 15.38 -3.73
CA ALA A 86 -12.90 15.48 -4.62
C ALA A 86 -13.03 14.26 -5.54
N ALA A 87 -11.92 13.69 -6.00
CA ALA A 87 -11.93 12.48 -6.81
C ALA A 87 -12.42 11.26 -6.01
N LEU A 88 -11.99 11.12 -4.76
CA LEU A 88 -12.45 10.04 -3.88
C LEU A 88 -13.94 10.20 -3.52
N GLU A 89 -14.39 11.44 -3.26
CA GLU A 89 -15.81 11.73 -3.04
C GLU A 89 -16.66 11.36 -4.27
N ARG A 90 -16.22 11.77 -5.47
CA ARG A 90 -16.89 11.39 -6.73
C ARG A 90 -17.00 9.88 -6.88
N ALA A 91 -15.92 9.16 -6.60
CA ALA A 91 -15.92 7.70 -6.67
C ALA A 91 -16.91 7.07 -5.68
N ALA A 92 -16.99 7.58 -4.46
CA ALA A 92 -17.94 7.11 -3.45
C ALA A 92 -19.40 7.37 -3.87
N ARG A 93 -19.71 8.56 -4.38
CA ARG A 93 -21.05 8.86 -4.91
C ARG A 93 -21.40 7.95 -6.09
N GLN A 94 -20.48 7.70 -7.02
CA GLN A 94 -20.69 6.76 -8.12
C GLN A 94 -20.81 5.30 -7.66
N ALA A 95 -20.24 4.95 -6.51
CA ALA A 95 -20.45 3.66 -5.87
C ALA A 95 -21.83 3.53 -5.23
N GLY A 96 -22.59 4.64 -5.13
CA GLY A 96 -23.98 4.70 -4.68
C GLY A 96 -24.19 5.24 -3.27
N PHE A 97 -23.17 5.82 -2.64
CA PHE A 97 -23.36 6.54 -1.37
C PHE A 97 -24.01 7.91 -1.62
N ALA A 98 -25.07 8.22 -0.90
CA ALA A 98 -25.77 9.51 -0.96
C ALA A 98 -25.04 10.58 -0.14
N GLU A 99 -24.50 10.20 1.03
CA GLU A 99 -23.75 11.09 1.90
C GLU A 99 -22.33 10.57 2.07
N VAL A 100 -21.34 11.45 1.84
CA VAL A 100 -19.91 11.14 1.95
C VAL A 100 -19.28 12.15 2.90
N HIS A 101 -18.67 11.64 3.95
CA HIS A 101 -17.92 12.41 4.92
C HIS A 101 -16.46 11.93 4.94
N PHE A 102 -15.57 12.79 5.39
CA PHE A 102 -14.17 12.45 5.55
C PHE A 102 -13.75 12.58 7.02
N GLN A 103 -12.87 11.68 7.45
CA GLN A 103 -12.18 11.80 8.71
C GLN A 103 -10.68 11.63 8.49
N TYR A 104 -9.89 12.45 9.13
CA TYR A 104 -8.44 12.31 9.11
C TYR A 104 -8.02 11.00 9.79
N GLU A 105 -7.19 10.23 9.12
CA GLU A 105 -6.72 8.92 9.59
C GLU A 105 -6.09 8.99 10.99
N PRO A 106 -5.20 9.96 11.33
CA PRO A 106 -4.65 10.04 12.69
C PRO A 106 -5.72 10.38 13.75
N ILE A 107 -6.73 11.15 13.41
CA ILE A 107 -7.87 11.41 14.31
C ILE A 107 -8.67 10.14 14.52
N ALA A 108 -8.98 9.41 13.44
CA ALA A 108 -9.72 8.15 13.51
C ALA A 108 -8.97 7.11 14.34
N ALA A 109 -7.65 6.99 14.19
CA ALA A 109 -6.81 6.10 14.98
C ALA A 109 -6.85 6.41 16.49
N ALA A 110 -7.04 7.68 16.84
CA ALA A 110 -7.07 8.12 18.24
C ALA A 110 -8.47 8.14 18.88
N LEU A 111 -9.55 7.84 18.14
CA LEU A 111 -10.93 7.95 18.66
C LEU A 111 -11.17 7.11 19.92
N ASP A 112 -10.63 5.88 19.96
CA ASP A 112 -10.79 5.01 21.15
C ASP A 112 -10.07 5.61 22.37
N LEU A 113 -8.84 6.10 22.19
CA LEU A 113 -8.11 6.81 23.26
C LEU A 113 -8.86 8.07 23.70
N GLU A 114 -9.33 8.89 22.75
CA GLU A 114 -10.10 10.10 23.03
C GLU A 114 -11.39 9.80 23.80
N SER A 115 -12.06 8.68 23.49
CA SER A 115 -13.30 8.28 24.17
C SER A 115 -13.11 8.13 25.71
N ARG A 116 -11.91 7.78 26.13
CA ARG A 116 -11.51 7.57 27.53
C ARG A 116 -10.79 8.77 28.15
N ALA A 117 -10.42 9.77 27.35
CA ALA A 117 -9.71 10.93 27.84
C ALA A 117 -10.59 11.78 28.77
N THR A 118 -10.09 12.14 29.95
CA THR A 118 -10.77 13.02 30.92
C THR A 118 -10.35 14.46 30.83
N ARG A 119 -9.29 14.76 30.12
CA ARG A 119 -8.71 16.09 29.88
C ARG A 119 -8.14 16.17 28.47
N GLU A 120 -7.80 17.37 28.03
CA GLU A 120 -7.06 17.58 26.78
C GLU A 120 -5.66 16.97 26.88
N GLN A 121 -5.23 16.31 25.80
CA GLN A 121 -3.94 15.64 25.67
C GLN A 121 -3.36 15.88 24.26
N LEU A 122 -2.04 15.90 24.18
CA LEU A 122 -1.31 15.80 22.93
C LEU A 122 -0.91 14.33 22.74
N VAL A 123 -1.17 13.82 21.55
CA VAL A 123 -0.90 12.42 21.19
C VAL A 123 -0.09 12.39 19.91
N LEU A 124 1.01 11.65 19.93
CA LEU A 124 1.73 11.29 18.73
C LEU A 124 1.13 9.97 18.19
N VAL A 125 0.55 10.05 17.02
CA VAL A 125 0.08 8.87 16.25
C VAL A 125 1.16 8.46 15.28
N ALA A 126 1.61 7.22 15.37
CA ALA A 126 2.51 6.59 14.41
C ALA A 126 1.71 5.55 13.62
N ASP A 127 1.38 5.85 12.38
CA ASP A 127 0.71 4.94 11.44
C ASP A 127 1.76 4.33 10.51
N ILE A 128 2.12 3.07 10.76
CA ILE A 128 3.14 2.34 10.01
C ILE A 128 2.43 1.30 9.14
N GLY A 129 2.17 1.71 7.89
CA GLY A 129 1.52 0.88 6.90
C GLY A 129 2.47 -0.08 6.16
N GLY A 130 2.06 -0.54 5.00
CA GLY A 130 2.91 -1.39 4.13
C GLY A 130 3.96 -0.61 3.35
N GLY A 131 3.65 0.61 2.91
CA GLY A 131 4.50 1.42 2.03
C GLY A 131 4.85 2.81 2.56
N THR A 132 4.13 3.32 3.58
CA THR A 132 4.37 4.63 4.20
C THR A 132 4.29 4.51 5.71
N SER A 133 5.03 5.35 6.39
CA SER A 133 4.91 5.58 7.84
C SER A 133 4.60 7.05 8.06
N ASP A 134 3.45 7.33 8.67
CA ASP A 134 2.93 8.66 8.91
C ASP A 134 2.95 8.96 10.42
N PHE A 135 3.53 10.08 10.79
CA PHE A 135 3.63 10.54 12.17
C PHE A 135 2.85 11.84 12.32
N SER A 136 1.81 11.82 13.15
CA SER A 136 0.94 12.98 13.36
C SER A 136 0.88 13.34 14.83
N LEU A 137 1.18 14.60 15.16
CA LEU A 137 0.93 15.15 16.49
C LEU A 137 -0.48 15.74 16.50
N ILE A 138 -1.35 15.18 17.32
CA ILE A 138 -2.75 15.59 17.39
C ILE A 138 -3.16 15.99 18.80
N ARG A 139 -4.21 16.79 18.86
CA ARG A 139 -4.87 17.20 20.11
C ARG A 139 -6.18 16.45 20.26
N ILE A 140 -6.36 15.79 21.39
CA ILE A 140 -7.58 15.04 21.73
C ILE A 140 -8.13 15.51 23.08
N GLY A 141 -9.42 15.29 23.33
CA GLY A 141 -10.03 15.57 24.64
C GLY A 141 -11.55 15.64 24.62
N PRO A 142 -12.19 15.69 25.81
CA PRO A 142 -13.64 15.64 25.93
C PRO A 142 -14.39 16.72 25.12
N ALA A 143 -13.82 17.94 25.07
CA ALA A 143 -14.44 19.06 24.36
C ALA A 143 -14.32 18.96 22.83
N ARG A 144 -13.61 17.96 22.32
CA ARG A 144 -13.34 17.77 20.89
C ARG A 144 -14.12 16.62 20.26
N ARG A 145 -14.63 15.70 21.07
CA ARG A 145 -15.31 14.47 20.65
C ARG A 145 -16.47 14.69 19.65
N GLY A 146 -17.20 15.78 19.80
CA GLY A 146 -18.37 16.07 18.95
C GLY A 146 -18.08 16.98 17.76
N ARG A 147 -16.80 17.36 17.53
CA ARG A 147 -16.46 18.24 16.41
C ARG A 147 -16.42 17.48 15.11
N LEU A 148 -17.11 17.99 14.09
CA LEU A 148 -17.08 17.44 12.74
C LEU A 148 -15.76 17.78 12.03
N ASP A 149 -15.33 19.04 12.14
CA ASP A 149 -14.03 19.48 11.63
C ASP A 149 -12.96 19.35 12.72
N ARG A 150 -11.96 18.56 12.43
CA ARG A 150 -10.85 18.23 13.31
C ARG A 150 -9.49 18.68 12.75
N ARG A 151 -9.50 19.47 11.68
CA ARG A 151 -8.27 19.91 11.01
C ARG A 151 -7.32 20.65 11.97
N ASP A 152 -7.87 21.54 12.77
CA ASP A 152 -7.11 22.33 13.74
C ASP A 152 -6.59 21.51 14.94
N ASP A 153 -7.03 20.26 15.05
CA ASP A 153 -6.54 19.33 16.06
C ASP A 153 -5.27 18.60 15.60
N ILE A 154 -4.91 18.70 14.33
CA ILE A 154 -3.67 18.17 13.77
C ILE A 154 -2.63 19.27 13.82
N LEU A 155 -1.67 19.15 14.76
CA LEU A 155 -0.68 20.18 15.03
C LEU A 155 0.58 20.05 14.17
N ALA A 156 0.93 18.82 13.81
CA ALA A 156 2.02 18.52 12.91
C ALA A 156 1.78 17.16 12.25
N ASN A 157 2.31 16.99 11.04
CA ASN A 157 2.32 15.74 10.31
C ASN A 157 3.60 15.60 9.52
N HIS A 158 4.17 14.39 9.50
CA HIS A 158 5.31 14.06 8.66
C HIS A 158 5.21 12.60 8.21
N GLY A 159 5.28 12.38 6.90
CA GLY A 159 5.26 11.06 6.28
C GLY A 159 6.61 10.69 5.68
N VAL A 160 6.94 9.41 5.72
CA VAL A 160 8.11 8.83 5.03
C VAL A 160 7.72 7.60 4.25
N HIS A 161 8.35 7.42 3.07
CA HIS A 161 8.13 6.25 2.21
C HIS A 161 9.02 5.06 2.63
N VAL A 162 9.03 4.74 3.91
CA VAL A 162 9.69 3.57 4.50
C VAL A 162 8.71 2.95 5.48
N ALA A 163 8.36 1.69 5.28
CA ALA A 163 7.34 1.03 6.10
C ALA A 163 7.49 -0.51 6.08
N GLY A 164 6.43 -1.23 6.43
CA GLY A 164 6.45 -2.67 6.65
C GLY A 164 7.12 -3.47 5.54
N THR A 165 6.83 -3.20 4.27
CA THR A 165 7.46 -3.94 3.15
C THR A 165 8.97 -3.68 3.03
N ASP A 166 9.45 -2.50 3.46
CA ASP A 166 10.89 -2.21 3.49
C ASP A 166 11.57 -2.91 4.66
N PHE A 167 10.86 -3.02 5.78
CA PHE A 167 11.37 -3.76 6.95
C PHE A 167 11.46 -5.25 6.65
N ASP A 168 10.42 -5.85 6.08
CA ASP A 168 10.40 -7.24 5.63
C ASP A 168 11.58 -7.51 4.69
N ARG A 169 11.73 -6.68 3.66
CA ARG A 169 12.82 -6.79 2.69
C ARG A 169 14.20 -6.73 3.36
N ARG A 170 14.39 -5.84 4.33
CA ARG A 170 15.67 -5.73 5.05
C ARG A 170 15.94 -6.96 5.90
N VAL A 171 14.94 -7.49 6.59
CA VAL A 171 15.05 -8.73 7.38
C VAL A 171 15.39 -9.91 6.46
N GLU A 172 14.70 -10.04 5.34
CA GLU A 172 14.94 -11.11 4.38
C GLU A 172 16.38 -11.07 3.83
N LEU A 173 16.84 -9.91 3.35
CA LEU A 173 18.20 -9.75 2.82
C LEU A 173 19.29 -9.94 3.87
N ALA A 174 19.06 -9.53 5.11
CA ALA A 174 20.05 -9.59 6.16
C ALA A 174 20.12 -10.95 6.88
N SER A 175 19.00 -11.67 6.99
CA SER A 175 18.89 -12.82 7.90
C SER A 175 18.44 -14.11 7.22
N ILE A 176 17.61 -14.04 6.19
CA ILE A 176 16.99 -15.23 5.56
C ILE A 176 17.72 -15.60 4.27
N LEU A 177 17.88 -14.68 3.36
CA LEU A 177 18.45 -14.94 2.03
C LEU A 177 19.93 -15.28 2.03
N PRO A 178 20.77 -14.88 3.02
CA PRO A 178 22.12 -15.43 3.16
C PRO A 178 22.14 -16.96 3.35
N LEU A 179 21.11 -17.53 3.99
CA LEU A 179 20.97 -18.98 4.12
C LEU A 179 20.66 -19.66 2.78
N ALA A 180 20.15 -18.90 1.81
CA ALA A 180 19.88 -19.34 0.45
C ALA A 180 20.96 -18.91 -0.55
N GLY A 181 22.10 -18.38 -0.05
CA GLY A 181 23.27 -18.04 -0.85
C GLY A 181 23.40 -16.57 -1.26
N TYR A 182 22.55 -15.67 -0.77
CA TYR A 182 22.74 -14.23 -1.00
C TYR A 182 24.10 -13.77 -0.42
N GLY A 183 24.87 -13.05 -1.24
CA GLY A 183 26.24 -12.62 -0.87
C GLY A 183 27.31 -13.72 -0.92
N SER A 184 26.96 -14.94 -1.34
CA SER A 184 27.93 -16.02 -1.51
C SER A 184 28.68 -15.90 -2.84
N LEU A 185 29.87 -16.48 -2.88
CA LEU A 185 30.66 -16.59 -4.10
C LEU A 185 30.27 -17.86 -4.87
N ARG A 186 30.09 -17.75 -6.18
CA ARG A 186 29.94 -18.93 -7.02
C ARG A 186 31.27 -19.70 -7.11
N PRO A 187 31.21 -21.03 -7.32
CA PRO A 187 32.38 -21.80 -7.62
C PRO A 187 33.15 -21.23 -8.83
N PRO A 188 34.50 -21.36 -8.87
CA PRO A 188 35.29 -20.99 -10.05
C PRO A 188 34.79 -21.71 -11.30
N ASP A 189 34.74 -21.00 -12.43
CA ASP A 189 34.40 -21.62 -13.71
C ASP A 189 35.54 -22.57 -14.13
N PRO A 190 35.29 -23.88 -14.28
CA PRO A 190 36.34 -24.82 -14.70
C PRO A 190 36.98 -24.47 -16.06
N LYS A 191 36.26 -23.72 -16.91
CA LYS A 191 36.76 -23.26 -18.21
C LYS A 191 37.61 -22.01 -18.14
N ARG A 192 37.68 -21.37 -16.95
CA ARG A 192 38.42 -20.12 -16.71
C ARG A 192 39.25 -20.21 -15.43
N PRO A 193 40.22 -21.13 -15.36
CA PRO A 193 41.07 -21.28 -14.19
C PRO A 193 41.86 -20.00 -13.98
N GLY A 194 41.80 -19.44 -12.76
CA GLY A 194 42.48 -18.18 -12.39
C GLY A 194 41.57 -16.93 -12.42
N GLU A 195 40.30 -17.03 -12.83
CA GLU A 195 39.35 -15.95 -12.66
C GLU A 195 38.98 -15.79 -11.17
N ALA A 196 38.96 -14.55 -10.69
CA ALA A 196 38.56 -14.28 -9.30
C ALA A 196 37.13 -14.79 -9.04
N PRO A 197 36.85 -15.33 -7.83
CA PRO A 197 35.47 -15.69 -7.45
C PRO A 197 34.55 -14.52 -7.64
N ARG A 198 33.34 -14.77 -8.19
CA ARG A 198 32.31 -13.78 -8.40
C ARG A 198 31.15 -14.05 -7.45
N GLU A 199 30.54 -12.98 -6.96
CA GLU A 199 29.29 -13.11 -6.21
C GLU A 199 28.16 -13.70 -7.07
N LEU A 200 27.24 -14.39 -6.41
CA LEU A 200 26.00 -14.81 -7.04
C LEU A 200 25.19 -13.59 -7.49
N PRO A 201 24.46 -13.68 -8.62
CA PRO A 201 23.62 -12.59 -9.09
C PRO A 201 22.61 -12.17 -8.01
N SER A 202 22.70 -10.93 -7.54
CA SER A 202 21.86 -10.40 -6.46
C SER A 202 20.42 -10.11 -6.88
N GLY A 203 20.17 -9.89 -8.18
CA GLY A 203 18.84 -9.48 -8.68
C GLY A 203 17.70 -10.41 -8.30
N ILE A 204 17.96 -11.73 -8.34
CA ILE A 204 16.93 -12.73 -8.00
C ILE A 204 16.57 -12.69 -6.51
N TYR A 205 17.54 -12.40 -5.65
CA TYR A 205 17.30 -12.25 -4.22
C TYR A 205 16.53 -10.96 -3.88
N PHE A 206 16.79 -9.87 -4.63
CA PHE A 206 15.99 -8.65 -4.52
C PHE A 206 14.55 -8.88 -4.97
N ASP A 207 14.32 -9.66 -6.04
CA ASP A 207 12.98 -10.02 -6.48
C ASP A 207 12.27 -10.90 -5.43
N LEU A 208 12.98 -11.86 -4.80
CA LEU A 208 12.47 -12.68 -3.70
C LEU A 208 12.08 -11.84 -2.49
N ALA A 209 12.94 -10.88 -2.09
CA ALA A 209 12.69 -9.98 -0.97
C ALA A 209 11.64 -8.89 -1.29
N THR A 210 11.16 -8.83 -2.51
CA THR A 210 10.17 -7.85 -2.93
C THR A 210 8.85 -8.56 -3.23
N TRP A 211 7.95 -8.63 -2.25
CA TRP A 211 6.77 -9.49 -2.27
C TRP A 211 5.91 -9.41 -3.56
N HIS A 212 5.80 -8.25 -4.22
CA HIS A 212 5.04 -8.11 -5.46
C HIS A 212 5.80 -8.57 -6.70
N LEU A 213 7.11 -8.82 -6.59
CA LEU A 213 7.94 -9.38 -7.66
C LEU A 213 8.10 -10.89 -7.55
N ILE A 214 7.74 -11.51 -6.42
CA ILE A 214 7.88 -12.97 -6.21
C ILE A 214 7.22 -13.74 -7.36
N THR A 215 6.06 -13.31 -7.82
CA THR A 215 5.35 -13.99 -8.92
C THR A 215 6.09 -13.92 -10.26
N THR A 216 6.95 -12.92 -10.47
CA THR A 216 7.77 -12.83 -11.70
C THR A 216 8.81 -13.93 -11.76
N LEU A 217 9.17 -14.52 -10.63
CA LEU A 217 10.13 -15.63 -10.54
C LEU A 217 9.59 -16.95 -11.12
N TYR A 218 8.28 -17.06 -11.30
CA TYR A 218 7.66 -18.21 -11.98
C TYR A 218 7.76 -18.13 -13.51
N ALA A 219 8.19 -16.99 -14.06
CA ALA A 219 8.43 -16.88 -15.50
C ALA A 219 9.51 -17.91 -15.95
N PRO A 220 9.34 -18.59 -17.11
CA PRO A 220 10.25 -19.66 -17.54
C PRO A 220 11.74 -19.28 -17.52
N ALA A 221 12.07 -18.06 -17.93
CA ALA A 221 13.44 -17.56 -17.92
C ALA A 221 14.02 -17.46 -16.49
N ARG A 222 13.22 -16.97 -15.52
CA ARG A 222 13.62 -16.86 -14.12
C ARG A 222 13.74 -18.23 -13.45
N VAL A 223 12.83 -19.15 -13.76
CA VAL A 223 12.93 -20.55 -13.29
C VAL A 223 14.20 -21.21 -13.81
N ALA A 224 14.59 -20.97 -15.07
CA ALA A 224 15.83 -21.48 -15.63
C ALA A 224 17.05 -20.88 -14.92
N GLU A 225 17.05 -19.59 -14.61
CA GLU A 225 18.10 -18.91 -13.85
C GLU A 225 18.24 -19.49 -12.43
N LEU A 226 17.13 -19.68 -11.71
CA LEU A 226 17.10 -20.32 -10.39
C LEU A 226 17.67 -21.74 -10.42
N ARG A 227 17.33 -22.52 -11.44
CA ARG A 227 17.84 -23.88 -11.62
C ARG A 227 19.36 -23.88 -11.90
N ALA A 228 19.83 -22.95 -12.71
CA ALA A 228 21.26 -22.78 -12.95
C ALA A 228 22.01 -22.41 -11.67
N MET A 229 21.44 -21.51 -10.85
CA MET A 229 22.01 -21.16 -9.55
C MET A 229 22.07 -22.38 -8.60
N LYS A 230 21.01 -23.19 -8.55
CA LYS A 230 20.98 -24.42 -7.76
C LYS A 230 22.11 -25.38 -8.14
N ALA A 231 22.40 -25.48 -9.42
CA ALA A 231 23.49 -26.35 -9.92
C ALA A 231 24.89 -25.90 -9.44
N TRP A 232 25.04 -24.67 -8.93
CA TRP A 232 26.29 -24.19 -8.36
C TRP A 232 26.48 -24.60 -6.89
N TYR A 233 25.43 -25.07 -6.23
CA TYR A 233 25.45 -25.51 -4.83
C TYR A 233 25.39 -27.04 -4.66
N ALA A 234 25.19 -27.77 -5.76
CA ALA A 234 25.19 -29.22 -5.78
C ALA A 234 26.59 -29.78 -6.10
#